data_7c534b55b8663b675785183c1a654732
#
_entry.id   7c534b55b8663b675785183c1a654732
#
_cell.length_a   1.000
_cell.length_b   1.000
_cell.length_c   1.000
_cell.angle_alpha   90.00
_cell.angle_beta   90.00
_cell.angle_gamma   90.00
#
_symmetry.space_group_name_H-M   'P 1'
#
loop_
_entity.id
_entity.type
_entity.pdbx_description
1 polymer ?
#
loop_
_entity_poly.entity_id
_entity_poly.type
_entity_poly.pdbx_seq_one_letter_code
_entity_poly.pdbx_strand_id
1 'polypeptide(L)'
;STVDIKDPWVRATVAQQKATGAFMQLTAKSDSKLVEAKSPVAGVVEIHEMAMDNNVMKMRQIPGLALPAGKTVELKPGGYHVMLLDLKAQVKEGDTVPVTLVFEGKDGKRESVEVKAPAKPLNSMPGMAMPPAGEHKH
;
A
#
# COMPACT_ATOMS: atom_id res chain seq x y z
N SER A 1 -6.11 -9.72 -15.71
CA SER A 1 -6.45 -8.60 -14.85
C SER A 1 -6.48 -7.30 -15.64
N THR A 2 -7.40 -6.41 -15.29
CA THR A 2 -7.51 -5.12 -15.96
C THR A 2 -6.61 -4.06 -15.34
N VAL A 3 -5.92 -4.39 -14.26
CA VAL A 3 -5.00 -3.47 -13.58
C VAL A 3 -3.66 -4.17 -13.40
N ASP A 4 -2.60 -3.54 -13.87
CA ASP A 4 -1.26 -4.04 -13.66
C ASP A 4 -0.76 -3.56 -12.31
N ILE A 5 -0.23 -4.47 -11.51
CA ILE A 5 0.28 -4.16 -10.18
C ILE A 5 1.77 -4.48 -10.18
N LYS A 6 2.59 -3.46 -9.88
CA LYS A 6 4.04 -3.63 -9.90
C LYS A 6 4.65 -3.30 -8.55
N ASP A 7 5.68 -4.03 -8.19
CA ASP A 7 6.52 -3.78 -7.02
C ASP A 7 5.74 -3.63 -5.73
N PRO A 8 4.83 -4.56 -5.42
CA PRO A 8 4.12 -4.48 -4.15
C PRO A 8 5.05 -4.79 -2.99
N TRP A 9 4.91 -4.05 -1.91
CA TRP A 9 5.67 -4.34 -0.70
C TRP A 9 4.93 -3.76 0.51
N VAL A 10 5.25 -4.30 1.68
CA VAL A 10 4.67 -3.87 2.95
C VAL A 10 5.82 -3.50 3.86
N ARG A 11 5.67 -2.42 4.62
CA ARG A 11 6.72 -2.02 5.54
C ARG A 11 6.72 -2.94 6.76
N ALA A 12 7.87 -3.49 7.10
CA ALA A 12 8.03 -4.34 8.27
C ALA A 12 7.75 -3.53 9.53
N THR A 13 7.38 -4.21 10.61
CA THR A 13 7.01 -3.54 11.86
C THR A 13 7.89 -4.05 13.00
N VAL A 14 7.91 -3.27 14.07
CA VAL A 14 8.47 -3.75 15.33
C VAL A 14 7.39 -4.52 16.10
N ALA A 15 7.79 -5.18 17.18
CA ALA A 15 6.95 -6.19 17.83
C ALA A 15 5.58 -5.69 18.29
N GLN A 16 5.47 -4.48 18.75
CA GLN A 16 4.22 -3.97 19.31
C GLN A 16 3.49 -3.02 18.40
N GLN A 17 3.99 -2.82 17.20
CA GLN A 17 3.36 -1.93 16.24
C GLN A 17 2.12 -2.60 15.67
N LYS A 18 1.01 -1.88 15.64
CA LYS A 18 -0.27 -2.45 15.21
C LYS A 18 -0.75 -1.94 13.85
N ALA A 19 0.04 -1.15 13.17
CA ALA A 19 -0.33 -0.63 11.86
C ALA A 19 0.88 -0.55 10.95
N THR A 20 0.66 -0.76 9.65
CA THR A 20 1.71 -0.57 8.66
C THR A 20 1.09 -0.25 7.31
N GLY A 21 1.90 0.12 6.34
CA GLY A 21 1.43 0.47 5.01
C GLY A 21 1.86 -0.52 3.97
N ALA A 22 1.03 -0.67 2.94
CA ALA A 22 1.35 -1.44 1.75
C ALA A 22 1.44 -0.47 0.58
N PHE A 23 2.40 -0.69 -0.30
CA PHE A 23 2.76 0.23 -1.37
C PHE A 23 2.95 -0.54 -2.66
N MET A 24 2.65 0.10 -3.79
CA MET A 24 2.76 -0.56 -5.09
C MET A 24 2.47 0.45 -6.19
N GLN A 25 2.68 0.05 -7.43
CA GLN A 25 2.32 0.87 -8.59
C GLN A 25 1.13 0.22 -9.29
N LEU A 26 0.12 1.01 -9.59
CA LEU A 26 -1.11 0.53 -10.23
C LEU A 26 -1.32 1.23 -11.56
N THR A 27 -1.54 0.46 -12.61
CA THR A 27 -1.84 1.01 -13.93
C THR A 27 -3.04 0.28 -14.49
N ALA A 28 -4.15 0.99 -14.63
CA ALA A 28 -5.39 0.39 -15.16
C ALA A 28 -5.41 0.50 -16.67
N LYS A 29 -5.95 -0.51 -17.33
CA LYS A 29 -6.08 -0.51 -18.79
C LYS A 29 -7.27 0.32 -19.25
N SER A 30 -8.27 0.47 -18.39
CA SER A 30 -9.40 1.36 -18.63
C SER A 30 -9.72 2.05 -17.31
N ASP A 31 -10.46 3.15 -17.36
CA ASP A 31 -10.76 3.92 -16.17
C ASP A 31 -11.37 3.03 -15.09
N SER A 32 -10.79 3.06 -13.92
CA SER A 32 -11.16 2.19 -12.80
C SER A 32 -10.94 2.93 -11.49
N LYS A 33 -11.30 2.28 -10.40
CA LYS A 33 -11.02 2.78 -9.06
C LYS A 33 -10.59 1.63 -8.18
N LEU A 34 -9.65 1.88 -7.29
CA LEU A 34 -9.38 0.95 -6.20
C LEU A 34 -10.40 1.30 -5.11
N VAL A 35 -11.31 0.39 -4.81
CA VAL A 35 -12.42 0.67 -3.90
C VAL A 35 -12.33 -0.06 -2.57
N GLU A 36 -11.50 -1.08 -2.48
CA GLU A 36 -11.40 -1.85 -1.23
C GLU A 36 -10.09 -2.61 -1.21
N ALA A 37 -9.57 -2.85 -0.04
CA ALA A 37 -8.40 -3.71 0.15
C ALA A 37 -8.61 -4.55 1.39
N LYS A 38 -8.05 -5.77 1.39
CA LYS A 38 -8.18 -6.73 2.49
C LYS A 38 -6.88 -7.46 2.69
N SER A 39 -6.62 -7.91 3.90
CA SER A 39 -5.48 -8.77 4.18
C SER A 39 -5.78 -9.60 5.42
N PRO A 40 -5.41 -10.89 5.42
CA PRO A 40 -5.63 -11.73 6.61
C PRO A 40 -4.74 -11.35 7.78
N VAL A 41 -3.70 -10.53 7.58
CA VAL A 41 -2.81 -10.16 8.68
C VAL A 41 -3.32 -8.97 9.49
N ALA A 42 -4.39 -8.32 9.03
CA ALA A 42 -4.91 -7.11 9.68
C ALA A 42 -6.39 -7.25 9.95
N GLY A 43 -6.84 -6.66 11.04
CA GLY A 43 -8.27 -6.65 11.33
C GLY A 43 -9.04 -5.64 10.51
N VAL A 44 -8.38 -4.53 10.12
CA VAL A 44 -8.99 -3.47 9.32
C VAL A 44 -8.00 -3.05 8.25
N VAL A 45 -8.46 -2.86 7.02
CA VAL A 45 -7.62 -2.38 5.93
C VAL A 45 -8.33 -1.20 5.27
N GLU A 46 -7.62 -0.11 5.06
CA GLU A 46 -8.19 1.13 4.53
C GLU A 46 -7.30 1.71 3.45
N ILE A 47 -7.87 2.51 2.57
CA ILE A 47 -7.12 3.26 1.57
C ILE A 47 -6.95 4.66 2.14
N HIS A 48 -5.72 5.14 2.19
CA HIS A 48 -5.41 6.44 2.79
C HIS A 48 -4.69 7.34 1.81
N GLU A 49 -4.80 8.62 2.05
CA GLU A 49 -3.99 9.61 1.34
C GLU A 49 -3.34 10.53 2.36
N MET A 50 -2.29 11.21 1.94
CA MET A 50 -1.72 12.29 2.74
C MET A 50 -2.30 13.59 2.24
N ALA A 51 -2.77 14.43 3.14
CA ALA A 51 -3.36 15.71 2.79
C ALA A 51 -2.74 16.81 3.64
N MET A 52 -2.57 17.99 3.05
CA MET A 52 -2.07 19.14 3.77
C MET A 52 -3.22 19.87 4.44
N ASP A 53 -3.11 20.12 5.74
CA ASP A 53 -4.12 20.82 6.48
C ASP A 53 -3.41 21.78 7.44
N ASN A 54 -3.55 23.09 7.21
CA ASN A 54 -2.90 24.13 8.01
C ASN A 54 -1.40 23.92 8.08
N ASN A 55 -0.78 23.58 6.94
CA ASN A 55 0.66 23.33 6.82
C ASN A 55 1.14 22.09 7.55
N VAL A 56 0.22 21.19 7.94
CA VAL A 56 0.56 19.91 8.55
C VAL A 56 0.07 18.81 7.63
N MET A 57 0.95 17.84 7.34
CA MET A 57 0.56 16.68 6.55
C MET A 57 -0.17 15.70 7.44
N LYS A 58 -1.37 15.31 7.04
CA LYS A 58 -2.18 14.36 7.78
C LYS A 58 -2.62 13.24 6.88
N MET A 59 -2.67 12.06 7.46
CA MET A 59 -3.16 10.88 6.80
C MET A 59 -4.66 10.81 6.99
N ARG A 60 -5.40 10.47 5.95
CA ARG A 60 -6.84 10.29 6.11
C ARG A 60 -7.35 9.23 5.16
N GLN A 61 -8.41 8.56 5.58
CA GLN A 61 -9.04 7.54 4.77
C GLN A 61 -9.79 8.18 3.62
N ILE A 62 -9.74 7.53 2.45
CA ILE A 62 -10.54 7.92 1.30
C ILE A 62 -11.38 6.72 0.86
N PRO A 63 -12.57 6.96 0.28
CA PRO A 63 -13.46 5.86 -0.10
C PRO A 63 -12.97 5.09 -1.32
N GLY A 64 -12.08 5.66 -2.10
CA GLY A 64 -11.54 4.98 -3.27
C GLY A 64 -10.47 5.84 -3.91
N LEU A 65 -9.69 5.21 -4.79
CA LEU A 65 -8.59 5.88 -5.48
C LEU A 65 -8.82 5.74 -6.97
N ALA A 66 -8.94 6.86 -7.66
CA ALA A 66 -9.17 6.86 -9.10
C ALA A 66 -7.92 6.37 -9.84
N LEU A 67 -8.13 5.52 -10.83
CA LEU A 67 -7.08 4.97 -11.66
C LEU A 67 -7.44 5.27 -13.11
N PRO A 68 -7.06 6.46 -13.62
CA PRO A 68 -7.36 6.79 -15.03
C PRO A 68 -6.63 5.83 -15.96
N ALA A 69 -7.27 5.49 -17.07
CA ALA A 69 -6.73 4.53 -18.03
C ALA A 69 -5.32 4.91 -18.47
N GLY A 70 -4.41 3.96 -18.42
CA GLY A 70 -3.05 4.13 -18.91
C GLY A 70 -2.13 4.94 -18.03
N LYS A 71 -2.63 5.46 -16.89
CA LYS A 71 -1.81 6.28 -16.01
C LYS A 71 -1.38 5.46 -14.81
N THR A 72 -0.09 5.45 -14.52
CA THR A 72 0.42 4.76 -13.33
C THR A 72 0.16 5.63 -12.11
N VAL A 73 -0.54 5.06 -11.13
CA VAL A 73 -0.77 5.71 -9.85
C VAL A 73 0.07 4.98 -8.83
N GLU A 74 0.93 5.71 -8.14
CA GLU A 74 1.87 5.09 -7.22
C GLU A 74 1.40 5.23 -5.79
N LEU A 75 1.36 4.09 -5.08
CA LEU A 75 1.14 4.06 -3.64
C LEU A 75 2.51 4.01 -3.01
N LYS A 76 2.88 5.03 -2.24
CA LYS A 76 4.23 5.14 -1.70
C LYS A 76 4.21 5.88 -0.37
N PRO A 77 5.25 5.73 0.45
CA PRO A 77 5.32 6.48 1.69
C PRO A 77 5.22 7.98 1.41
N GLY A 78 4.39 8.66 2.17
CA GLY A 78 4.15 10.09 1.95
C GLY A 78 3.08 10.40 0.93
N GLY A 79 2.54 9.39 0.27
CA GLY A 79 1.48 9.57 -0.72
C GLY A 79 0.29 8.68 -0.39
N TYR A 80 -0.40 8.21 -1.44
CA TYR A 80 -1.46 7.23 -1.25
C TYR A 80 -0.88 5.93 -0.72
N HIS A 81 -1.64 5.19 0.07
CA HIS A 81 -1.20 3.88 0.53
C HIS A 81 -2.39 3.06 1.03
N VAL A 82 -2.19 1.76 1.09
CA VAL A 82 -3.13 0.85 1.74
C VAL A 82 -2.65 0.70 3.17
N MET A 83 -3.51 1.03 4.12
CA MET A 83 -3.15 0.98 5.53
C MET A 83 -3.68 -0.29 6.14
N LEU A 84 -2.79 -1.09 6.72
CA LEU A 84 -3.13 -2.32 7.42
C LEU A 84 -3.18 -1.99 8.90
N LEU A 85 -4.37 -2.10 9.49
CA LEU A 85 -4.60 -1.71 10.88
C LEU A 85 -4.99 -2.92 11.71
N ASP A 86 -4.81 -2.79 12.99
CA ASP A 86 -5.14 -3.89 13.92
C ASP A 86 -4.42 -5.15 13.48
N LEU A 87 -3.10 -5.05 13.35
CA LEU A 87 -2.28 -6.18 12.93
C LEU A 87 -2.37 -7.30 13.93
N LYS A 88 -2.52 -8.52 13.43
CA LYS A 88 -2.68 -9.70 14.27
C LYS A 88 -1.34 -10.22 14.77
N ALA A 89 -0.27 -9.86 14.09
CA ALA A 89 1.08 -10.26 14.47
C ALA A 89 2.07 -9.30 13.86
N GLN A 90 3.30 -9.34 14.33
CA GLN A 90 4.37 -8.53 13.78
C GLN A 90 4.61 -8.91 12.31
N VAL A 91 4.83 -7.92 11.47
CA VAL A 91 5.23 -8.13 10.08
C VAL A 91 6.74 -8.02 10.04
N LYS A 92 7.42 -9.13 9.81
CA LYS A 92 8.86 -9.19 9.86
C LYS A 92 9.46 -9.06 8.48
N GLU A 93 10.65 -8.49 8.41
CA GLU A 93 11.37 -8.42 7.15
C GLU A 93 11.51 -9.83 6.57
N GLY A 94 11.20 -9.97 5.30
CA GLY A 94 11.24 -11.28 4.64
C GLY A 94 9.90 -12.00 4.63
N ASP A 95 8.93 -11.57 5.43
CA ASP A 95 7.60 -12.15 5.38
C ASP A 95 6.95 -11.79 4.05
N THR A 96 6.00 -12.60 3.63
CA THR A 96 5.15 -12.29 2.48
C THR A 96 3.74 -12.04 2.99
N VAL A 97 3.20 -10.88 2.65
CA VAL A 97 1.89 -10.46 3.14
C VAL A 97 0.90 -10.50 1.98
N PRO A 98 -0.14 -11.34 2.05
CA PRO A 98 -1.14 -11.31 1.00
C PRO A 98 -2.06 -10.10 1.17
N VAL A 99 -2.27 -9.36 0.09
CA VAL A 99 -3.16 -8.21 0.07
C VAL A 99 -4.10 -8.38 -1.10
N THR A 100 -5.39 -8.33 -0.86
CA THR A 100 -6.40 -8.43 -1.90
C THR A 100 -6.90 -7.02 -2.19
N LEU A 101 -6.84 -6.64 -3.46
CA LEU A 101 -7.30 -5.34 -3.91
C LEU A 101 -8.56 -5.53 -4.72
N VAL A 102 -9.55 -4.66 -4.51
CA VAL A 102 -10.80 -4.73 -5.25
C VAL A 102 -10.89 -3.48 -6.11
N PHE A 103 -10.98 -3.68 -7.42
CA PHE A 103 -11.07 -2.60 -8.39
C PHE A 103 -12.47 -2.57 -8.98
N GLU A 104 -12.97 -1.38 -9.25
CA GLU A 104 -14.27 -1.21 -9.88
C GLU A 104 -14.11 -0.45 -11.19
N GLY A 105 -14.63 -1.01 -12.29
CA GLY A 105 -14.58 -0.37 -13.60
C GLY A 105 -15.72 0.60 -13.81
N LYS A 106 -15.75 1.27 -14.97
CA LYS A 106 -16.78 2.24 -15.29
C LYS A 106 -18.16 1.62 -15.34
N ASP A 107 -18.23 0.34 -15.65
CA ASP A 107 -19.51 -0.38 -15.73
C ASP A 107 -20.00 -0.84 -14.35
N GLY A 108 -19.29 -0.50 -13.28
CA GLY A 108 -19.65 -0.92 -11.93
C GLY A 108 -19.22 -2.33 -11.58
N LYS A 109 -18.58 -3.05 -12.48
CA LYS A 109 -18.14 -4.40 -12.19
C LYS A 109 -16.87 -4.37 -11.36
N ARG A 110 -16.78 -5.29 -10.41
CA ARG A 110 -15.64 -5.36 -9.51
C ARG A 110 -14.78 -6.58 -9.82
N GLU A 111 -13.48 -6.40 -9.63
CA GLU A 111 -12.50 -7.45 -9.81
C GLU A 111 -11.61 -7.47 -8.58
N SER A 112 -11.40 -8.66 -8.00
CA SER A 112 -10.51 -8.81 -6.85
C SER A 112 -9.22 -9.43 -7.32
N VAL A 113 -8.09 -8.86 -6.92
CA VAL A 113 -6.77 -9.34 -7.30
C VAL A 113 -5.95 -9.48 -6.03
N GLU A 114 -5.41 -10.67 -5.78
CA GLU A 114 -4.53 -10.87 -4.64
C GLU A 114 -3.10 -10.69 -5.07
N VAL A 115 -2.33 -9.93 -4.30
CA VAL A 115 -0.90 -9.81 -4.51
C VAL A 115 -0.18 -10.30 -3.27
N LYS A 116 1.03 -10.80 -3.45
CA LYS A 116 1.87 -11.25 -2.34
C LYS A 116 3.00 -10.25 -2.20
N ALA A 117 2.90 -9.44 -1.16
CA ALA A 117 3.79 -8.30 -0.98
C ALA A 117 4.90 -8.66 0.01
N PRO A 118 6.16 -8.59 -0.40
CA PRO A 118 7.24 -8.85 0.54
C PRO A 118 7.35 -7.73 1.57
N ALA A 119 7.67 -8.10 2.79
CA ALA A 119 7.88 -7.12 3.85
C ALA A 119 9.33 -6.63 3.78
N LYS A 120 9.50 -5.32 3.74
CA LYS A 120 10.80 -4.68 3.65
C LYS A 120 11.08 -3.86 4.89
N PRO A 121 12.37 -3.61 5.20
CA PRO A 121 12.72 -2.89 6.41
C PRO A 121 12.09 -1.51 6.51
N LEU A 122 11.95 -1.02 7.73
CA LEU A 122 11.37 0.28 7.98
C LEU A 122 12.08 1.40 7.27
N ASN A 123 13.37 1.30 7.06
CA ASN A 123 14.14 2.35 6.40
C ASN A 123 14.23 2.16 4.89
N SER A 124 13.50 1.21 4.33
CA SER A 124 13.51 0.99 2.89
C SER A 124 12.47 1.90 2.26
N MET A 125 12.90 2.76 1.37
CA MET A 125 11.99 3.69 0.71
C MET A 125 12.29 3.70 -0.77
N PRO A 126 11.29 3.44 -1.61
CA PRO A 126 11.51 3.44 -3.05
C PRO A 126 12.06 4.79 -3.51
N GLY A 127 13.08 4.75 -4.35
CA GLY A 127 13.64 5.97 -4.91
C GLY A 127 14.54 6.75 -4.00
N MET A 128 14.74 6.31 -2.76
CA MET A 128 15.64 6.98 -1.86
C MET A 128 16.92 6.24 -1.73
N ALA A 129 18.02 6.96 -1.68
CA ALA A 129 19.31 6.34 -1.40
C ALA A 129 19.31 5.86 0.03
N MET A 130 19.76 4.65 0.24
CA MET A 130 19.89 4.13 1.58
C MET A 130 21.13 4.71 2.23
N PRO A 131 21.12 4.92 3.53
CA PRO A 131 22.34 5.31 4.23
C PRO A 131 23.39 4.21 4.05
N PRO A 132 24.65 4.56 4.10
CA PRO A 132 25.68 3.53 4.01
C PRO A 132 25.47 2.49 5.07
N ALA A 133 25.77 1.26 4.66
CA ALA A 133 25.48 0.16 5.53
C ALA A 133 26.17 0.22 6.86
N GLY A 134 27.24 0.89 6.89
CA GLY A 134 27.89 0.97 8.16
C GLY A 134 27.03 1.53 9.16
N GLU A 135 25.99 2.07 8.66
CA GLU A 135 25.29 2.61 9.47
C GLU A 135 24.25 1.88 9.75
N HIS A 136 24.02 0.97 9.40
CA HIS A 136 23.01 0.35 9.82
C HIS A 136 23.20 -0.96 9.85
N LYS A 137 23.78 -1.30 10.19
CA LYS A 137 23.91 -2.33 10.32
C LYS A 137 23.71 -2.67 11.33
N HIS A 138 23.43 -2.73 11.47
CA HIS A 138 23.21 -2.78 12.35
C HIS A 138 22.70 -3.35 12.60
#